data_e767bec0ec7076756ebaf5e20f308cf9
#
_entry.id   e767bec0ec7076756ebaf5e20f308cf9
#
_cell.length_a   1.000
_cell.length_b   1.000
_cell.length_c   1.000
_cell.angle_alpha   90.00
_cell.angle_beta   90.00
_cell.angle_gamma   90.00
#
_symmetry.space_group_name_H-M   'P 1'
#
loop_
_entity.id
_entity.type
_entity.pdbx_description
1 polymer ?
#
loop_
_entity_poly.entity_id
_entity_poly.type
_entity_poly.pdbx_seq_one_letter_code
_entity_poly.pdbx_strand_id
1 'polypeptide(L)'
;MALDAYEPCPCGSGKKLKFCCQNIVDEMERIQRLAEGNQSRVALQQLESLARKNPNNTWIDTTRALILLELNEATTARDVLRSLLEHHPDHEFAIVLLATSIFQAEGLD
;
A
#
# COMPACT_ATOMS: atom_id res chain seq x y z
N MET A 1 -14.13 9.41 -1.29
CA MET A 1 -15.16 8.80 -0.47
C MET A 1 -14.59 8.45 0.89
N ALA A 2 -15.20 8.93 1.95
CA ALA A 2 -14.68 8.73 3.30
C ALA A 2 -14.93 7.29 3.77
N LEU A 3 -13.94 6.72 4.46
CA LEU A 3 -14.05 5.39 5.03
C LEU A 3 -14.86 5.42 6.32
N ASP A 4 -15.74 4.43 6.48
CA ASP A 4 -16.52 4.29 7.70
C ASP A 4 -15.64 3.67 8.80
N ALA A 5 -15.66 4.29 9.98
CA ALA A 5 -14.87 3.83 11.12
C ALA A 5 -15.22 2.40 11.57
N TYR A 6 -16.42 1.94 11.26
CA TYR A 6 -16.88 0.60 11.65
C TYR A 6 -16.68 -0.46 10.58
N GLU A 7 -16.20 -0.10 9.41
CA GLU A 7 -15.88 -1.06 8.37
C GLU A 7 -14.54 -1.72 8.63
N PRO A 8 -14.27 -2.89 7.99
CA PRO A 8 -12.96 -3.53 8.13
C PRO A 8 -11.86 -2.59 7.65
N CYS A 9 -10.74 -2.60 8.37
CA CYS A 9 -9.61 -1.75 8.01
C CYS A 9 -9.02 -2.18 6.67
N PRO A 10 -8.70 -1.23 5.79
CA PRO A 10 -8.06 -1.55 4.50
C PRO A 10 -6.72 -2.27 4.63
N CYS A 11 -6.11 -2.27 5.81
CA CYS A 11 -4.84 -2.97 6.01
C CYS A 11 -4.99 -4.50 6.02
N GLY A 12 -6.20 -5.01 6.07
CA GLY A 12 -6.43 -6.45 6.07
C GLY A 12 -6.26 -7.14 7.40
N SER A 13 -6.20 -6.37 8.50
CA SER A 13 -5.98 -6.94 9.83
C SER A 13 -7.20 -7.70 10.39
N GLY A 14 -8.37 -7.49 9.80
CA GLY A 14 -9.62 -8.02 10.32
C GLY A 14 -10.27 -7.16 11.39
N LYS A 15 -9.57 -6.14 11.86
CA LYS A 15 -10.10 -5.20 12.85
C LYS A 15 -10.90 -4.11 12.14
N LYS A 16 -11.81 -3.47 12.91
CA LYS A 16 -12.51 -2.29 12.39
C LYS A 16 -11.52 -1.15 12.26
N LEU A 17 -11.73 -0.30 11.26
CA LEU A 17 -10.87 0.86 11.00
C LEU A 17 -10.66 1.70 12.26
N LYS A 18 -11.72 1.93 13.03
CA LYS A 18 -11.72 2.69 14.28
C LYS A 18 -10.64 2.20 15.26
N PHE A 19 -10.36 0.91 15.28
CA PHE A 19 -9.42 0.30 16.21
C PHE A 19 -8.08 -0.06 15.56
N CYS A 20 -7.85 0.38 14.35
CA CYS A 20 -6.65 0.01 13.60
C CYS A 20 -5.98 1.24 12.98
N CYS A 21 -6.31 1.59 11.74
CA CYS A 21 -5.62 2.65 10.99
C CYS A 21 -6.33 4.00 10.99
N GLN A 22 -7.24 4.22 11.93
CA GLN A 22 -8.03 5.47 12.00
C GLN A 22 -7.15 6.73 12.02
N ASN A 23 -5.98 6.64 12.66
CA ASN A 23 -5.08 7.79 12.80
C ASN A 23 -4.45 8.25 11.49
N ILE A 24 -4.49 7.43 10.45
CA ILE A 24 -3.88 7.77 9.16
C ILE A 24 -4.90 7.91 8.02
N VAL A 25 -6.19 7.80 8.33
CA VAL A 25 -7.25 7.83 7.31
C VAL A 25 -7.19 9.09 6.47
N ASP A 26 -7.15 10.26 7.11
CA ASP A 26 -7.18 11.54 6.39
C ASP A 26 -5.99 11.67 5.44
N GLU A 27 -4.81 11.27 5.91
CA GLU A 27 -3.62 11.34 5.10
C GLU A 27 -3.68 10.35 3.94
N MET A 28 -4.15 9.14 4.18
CA MET A 28 -4.29 8.13 3.13
C MET A 28 -5.30 8.55 2.07
N GLU A 29 -6.42 9.14 2.48
CA GLU A 29 -7.42 9.64 1.53
C GLU A 29 -6.86 10.76 0.66
N ARG A 30 -6.10 11.67 1.26
CA ARG A 30 -5.44 12.76 0.52
C ARG A 30 -4.44 12.22 -0.49
N ILE A 31 -3.65 11.22 -0.08
CA ILE A 31 -2.67 10.58 -0.95
C ILE A 31 -3.35 9.89 -2.12
N GLN A 32 -4.46 9.20 -1.88
CA GLN A 32 -5.22 8.55 -2.94
C GLN A 32 -5.75 9.56 -3.95
N ARG A 33 -6.21 10.72 -3.48
CA ARG A 33 -6.66 11.78 -4.39
C ARG A 33 -5.53 12.31 -5.27
N LEU A 34 -4.32 12.41 -4.71
CA LEU A 34 -3.15 12.81 -5.50
C LEU A 34 -2.85 11.79 -6.60
N ALA A 35 -2.89 10.51 -6.27
CA ALA A 35 -2.64 9.45 -7.24
C ALA A 35 -3.70 9.45 -8.35
N GLU A 36 -4.96 9.62 -7.99
CA GLU A 36 -6.06 9.69 -8.96
C GLU A 36 -5.95 10.92 -9.87
N GLY A 37 -5.34 11.99 -9.37
CA GLY A 37 -5.14 13.23 -10.11
C GLY A 37 -3.84 13.27 -10.93
N ASN A 38 -3.27 12.11 -11.24
CA ASN A 38 -2.03 11.99 -12.02
C ASN A 38 -0.80 12.56 -11.31
N GLN A 39 -0.83 12.61 -9.98
CA GLN A 39 0.30 13.05 -9.19
C GLN A 39 0.88 11.87 -8.39
N SER A 40 1.07 10.75 -9.07
CA SER A 40 1.52 9.51 -8.43
C SER A 40 2.88 9.64 -7.76
N ARG A 41 3.81 10.42 -8.35
CA ARG A 41 5.12 10.64 -7.73
C ARG A 41 5.01 11.39 -6.42
N VAL A 42 4.16 12.42 -6.38
CA VAL A 42 3.93 13.19 -5.15
C VAL A 42 3.25 12.29 -4.11
N ALA A 43 2.26 11.50 -4.54
CA ALA A 43 1.59 10.55 -3.66
C ALA A 43 2.59 9.56 -3.05
N LEU A 44 3.49 9.04 -3.87
CA LEU A 44 4.51 8.08 -3.43
C LEU A 44 5.45 8.72 -2.39
N GLN A 45 5.88 9.96 -2.62
CA GLN A 45 6.73 10.66 -1.66
C GLN A 45 6.04 10.83 -0.31
N GLN A 46 4.76 11.16 -0.31
CA GLN A 46 4.00 11.30 0.93
C GLN A 46 3.80 9.97 1.62
N LEU A 47 3.58 8.90 0.85
CA LEU A 47 3.47 7.55 1.40
C LEU A 47 4.78 7.10 2.05
N GLU A 48 5.90 7.42 1.44
CA GLU A 48 7.20 7.06 2.00
C GLU A 48 7.46 7.78 3.32
N SER A 49 7.06 9.05 3.41
CA SER A 49 7.13 9.79 4.66
C SER A 49 6.24 9.16 5.73
N LEU A 50 5.02 8.81 5.36
CA LEU A 50 4.05 8.20 6.26
C LEU A 50 4.53 6.82 6.72
N ALA A 51 5.16 6.06 5.84
CA ALA A 51 5.70 4.74 6.15
C ALA A 51 6.81 4.81 7.19
N ARG A 52 7.62 5.85 7.15
CA ARG A 52 8.68 6.04 8.16
C ARG A 52 8.09 6.27 9.55
N LYS A 53 6.93 6.90 9.64
CA LYS A 53 6.24 7.14 10.91
C LYS A 53 5.43 5.95 11.38
N ASN A 54 5.06 5.06 10.45
CA ASN A 54 4.21 3.90 10.72
C ASN A 54 4.83 2.66 10.07
N PRO A 55 5.97 2.19 10.59
CA PRO A 55 6.66 1.07 9.95
C PRO A 55 5.82 -0.20 9.97
N ASN A 56 5.92 -0.97 8.89
CA ASN A 56 5.24 -2.26 8.70
C ASN A 56 3.71 -2.15 8.67
N ASN A 57 3.19 -0.98 8.30
CA ASN A 57 1.75 -0.82 8.12
C ASN A 57 1.35 -1.38 6.75
N THR A 58 0.49 -2.39 6.76
CA THR A 58 0.12 -3.10 5.53
C THR A 58 -0.65 -2.22 4.56
N TRP A 59 -1.51 -1.33 5.05
CA TRP A 59 -2.27 -0.43 4.17
C TRP A 59 -1.34 0.53 3.42
N ILE A 60 -0.40 1.14 4.14
CA ILE A 60 0.57 2.05 3.54
C ILE A 60 1.43 1.31 2.51
N ASP A 61 1.96 0.15 2.87
CA ASP A 61 2.90 -0.57 2.01
C ASP A 61 2.23 -1.17 0.78
N THR A 62 1.00 -1.68 0.90
CA THR A 62 0.29 -2.17 -0.27
C THR A 62 -0.09 -1.02 -1.22
N THR A 63 -0.43 0.15 -0.67
CA THR A 63 -0.71 1.33 -1.49
C THR A 63 0.55 1.81 -2.21
N ARG A 64 1.70 1.80 -1.53
CA ARG A 64 2.99 2.12 -2.16
C ARG A 64 3.26 1.18 -3.33
N ALA A 65 3.07 -0.11 -3.11
CA ALA A 65 3.32 -1.11 -4.15
C ALA A 65 2.41 -0.89 -5.37
N LEU A 66 1.14 -0.58 -5.14
CA LEU A 66 0.21 -0.30 -6.23
C LEU A 66 0.67 0.89 -7.07
N ILE A 67 1.07 1.98 -6.41
CA ILE A 67 1.53 3.17 -7.12
C ILE A 67 2.83 2.88 -7.87
N LEU A 68 3.74 2.14 -7.25
CA LEU A 68 4.99 1.76 -7.91
C LEU A 68 4.73 0.92 -9.16
N LEU A 69 3.76 0.02 -9.12
CA LEU A 69 3.39 -0.77 -10.29
C LEU A 69 2.82 0.12 -11.40
N GLU A 70 2.01 1.11 -11.04
CA GLU A 70 1.48 2.07 -12.02
C GLU A 70 2.59 2.89 -12.67
N LEU A 71 3.67 3.15 -11.94
CA LEU A 71 4.82 3.90 -12.43
C LEU A 71 5.84 3.02 -13.15
N ASN A 72 5.52 1.75 -13.37
CA ASN A 72 6.42 0.78 -13.99
C ASN A 72 7.69 0.52 -13.19
N GLU A 73 7.61 0.64 -11.87
CA GLU A 73 8.72 0.37 -10.97
C GLU A 73 8.47 -0.93 -10.20
N ALA A 74 8.25 -1.98 -10.95
CA ALA A 74 7.87 -3.29 -10.40
C ALA A 74 8.95 -3.89 -9.50
N THR A 75 10.21 -3.65 -9.78
CA THR A 75 11.31 -4.16 -8.95
C THR A 75 11.25 -3.57 -7.55
N THR A 76 11.02 -2.26 -7.45
CA THR A 76 10.89 -1.59 -6.15
C THR A 76 9.64 -2.07 -5.43
N ALA A 77 8.54 -2.23 -6.15
CA ALA A 77 7.29 -2.76 -5.57
C ALA A 77 7.52 -4.16 -5.00
N ARG A 78 8.23 -5.01 -5.72
CA ARG A 78 8.58 -6.35 -5.26
C ARG A 78 9.33 -6.30 -3.93
N ASP A 79 10.30 -5.41 -3.82
CA ASP A 79 11.12 -5.31 -2.62
C ASP A 79 10.29 -4.83 -1.42
N VAL A 80 9.39 -3.86 -1.63
CA VAL A 80 8.47 -3.38 -0.59
C VAL A 80 7.59 -4.54 -0.10
N LEU A 81 7.05 -5.32 -1.03
CA LEU A 81 6.13 -6.39 -0.69
C LEU A 81 6.84 -7.57 -0.02
N ARG A 82 8.07 -7.88 -0.41
CA ARG A 82 8.84 -8.92 0.27
C ARG A 82 9.10 -8.57 1.72
N SER A 83 9.46 -7.32 1.96
CA SER A 83 9.68 -6.82 3.33
C SER A 83 8.38 -6.89 4.14
N LEU A 84 7.28 -6.47 3.53
CA LEU A 84 5.98 -6.52 4.19
C LEU A 84 5.61 -7.96 4.59
N LEU A 85 5.82 -8.91 3.70
CA LEU A 85 5.46 -10.30 3.94
C LEU A 85 6.37 -10.99 4.97
N GLU A 86 7.54 -10.45 5.25
CA GLU A 86 8.35 -10.93 6.36
C GLU A 86 7.66 -10.71 7.71
N HIS A 87 6.88 -9.64 7.80
CA HIS A 87 6.15 -9.29 9.02
C HIS A 87 4.69 -9.77 9.01
N HIS A 88 4.12 -9.94 7.83
CA HIS A 88 2.72 -10.34 7.64
C HIS A 88 2.62 -11.43 6.57
N PRO A 89 3.14 -12.64 6.84
CA PRO A 89 3.26 -13.69 5.80
C PRO A 89 1.93 -14.19 5.24
N ASP A 90 0.84 -13.99 5.98
CA ASP A 90 -0.49 -14.46 5.57
C ASP A 90 -1.34 -13.37 4.90
N HIS A 91 -0.77 -12.23 4.59
CA HIS A 91 -1.52 -11.13 3.99
C HIS A 91 -1.81 -11.43 2.52
N GLU A 92 -3.03 -11.87 2.23
CA GLU A 92 -3.40 -12.35 0.89
C GLU A 92 -3.19 -11.31 -0.20
N PHE A 93 -3.63 -10.07 0.04
CA PHE A 93 -3.49 -9.02 -0.96
C PHE A 93 -2.01 -8.75 -1.28
N ALA A 94 -1.16 -8.72 -0.26
CA ALA A 94 0.27 -8.52 -0.48
C ALA A 94 0.89 -9.66 -1.28
N ILE A 95 0.43 -10.89 -1.06
CA ILE A 95 0.91 -12.06 -1.82
C ILE A 95 0.55 -11.90 -3.28
N VAL A 96 -0.68 -11.51 -3.58
CA VAL A 96 -1.15 -11.29 -4.96
C VAL A 96 -0.34 -10.17 -5.62
N LEU A 97 -0.13 -9.07 -4.91
CA LEU A 97 0.65 -7.95 -5.42
C LEU A 97 2.11 -8.33 -5.66
N LEU A 98 2.68 -9.17 -4.79
CA LEU A 98 4.05 -9.64 -4.99
C LEU A 98 4.15 -10.47 -6.26
N ALA A 99 3.21 -11.39 -6.48
CA ALA A 99 3.18 -12.19 -7.70
C ALA A 99 3.08 -11.29 -8.94
N THR A 100 2.22 -10.28 -8.89
CA THR A 100 2.06 -9.30 -9.96
C THR A 100 3.36 -8.53 -10.20
N SER A 101 4.04 -8.13 -9.13
CA SER A 101 5.29 -7.38 -9.21
C SER A 101 6.40 -8.21 -9.86
N ILE A 102 6.52 -9.47 -9.47
CA ILE A 102 7.52 -10.37 -10.04
C ILE A 102 7.25 -10.57 -11.53
N PHE A 103 6.00 -10.83 -11.88
CA PHE A 103 5.57 -11.03 -13.24
C PHE A 103 5.89 -9.81 -14.11
N GLN A 104 5.56 -8.64 -13.61
CA GLN A 104 5.78 -7.37 -14.32
C GLN A 104 7.28 -7.03 -14.43
N ALA A 105 8.04 -7.31 -13.38
CA ALA A 105 9.48 -7.01 -13.35
C ALA A 105 10.28 -7.92 -14.31
N GLU A 106 9.90 -9.19 -14.38
CA GLU A 106 10.61 -10.17 -15.19
C GLU A 106 10.09 -10.27 -16.61
N GLY A 107 8.88 -9.78 -16.85
CA GLY A 107 8.25 -9.84 -18.16
C GLY A 107 7.65 -11.20 -18.45
N LEU A 108 7.14 -11.32 -19.67
CA LEU A 108 6.45 -12.52 -20.15
C LEU A 108 7.23 -13.26 -21.24
N ASP A 109 8.47 -12.97 -21.37
CA ASP A 109 9.26 -13.55 -22.47
C ASP A 109 9.63 -15.00 -22.23
#